data_447e226276211524d6f87ef9d4f699f5
#
_entry.id   447e226276211524d6f87ef9d4f699f5
#
_cell.length_a   1.000
_cell.length_b   1.000
_cell.length_c   1.000
_cell.angle_alpha   90.00
_cell.angle_beta   90.00
_cell.angle_gamma   90.00
#
_symmetry.space_group_name_H-M   'P 1'
#
loop_
_entity.id
_entity.type
_entity.pdbx_description
1 polymer ?
#
loop_
_entity_poly.entity_id
_entity_poly.type
_entity_poly.pdbx_seq_one_letter_code
_entity_poly.pdbx_strand_id
1 'polypeptide(L)'
;MIRTALLSVSDKNGIVPFAKALHEQGIKLISTGGTAKLLAENHLPVVEVSSLTKFPEMLDGRVKTLHPMVHGGLLARRDFPEHMAALKAHGIDTIDMLVINLYPFNETVARENCSFEDAVENIDIGGPAMLRAAAKNHQDVTVLISPEDYAPVLAEMKANKNTVSYKTNLSLAKKVFAHTAQYDGAIANYLSSLGEELDHKARSAYPETLHLAFEKVQEMRYGENPHQSAAFYKDTQPIAGALANYKQLQGKELSYNNIADADSAWECVKSFSDNAGGAAACVIIKHANPCGVAVATNALEAYQKAFKTDPSSAFGGIIAFNVPCDGAAAEAISKQFVEVLIAPSFSDEAKAIFAAKQNVRLLEIPLGTAFNAFDFKRVGGGLLVQSPDAKNVLQSEMRVVSQRLPTPSEMNDMMFAWRVAKFVKSNAIVYCANGMTLGIGAGQMSRVDSARMASIKAENAGLSLKGSAVASDAFFPFRDGLDVVVNGGASCAIQPGGSMRDDEIIAAANEHGIAMIFTGTRHFRH
;
A
#
# COMPACT_ATOMS: atom_id res chain seq x y z
N MET A 1 -24.88 -7.26 31.67
CA MET A 1 -24.51 -8.70 31.80
C MET A 1 -25.06 -9.43 30.58
N ILE A 2 -24.20 -10.15 29.87
CA ILE A 2 -24.54 -10.93 28.67
C ILE A 2 -25.20 -12.25 29.11
N ARG A 3 -26.37 -12.54 28.55
CA ARG A 3 -27.15 -13.75 28.78
C ARG A 3 -27.46 -14.52 27.51
N THR A 4 -27.56 -13.79 26.38
CA THR A 4 -27.92 -14.36 25.08
C THR A 4 -26.96 -13.85 24.01
N ALA A 5 -26.38 -14.76 23.24
CA ALA A 5 -25.50 -14.46 22.12
C ALA A 5 -26.06 -15.05 20.81
N LEU A 6 -26.10 -14.24 19.76
CA LEU A 6 -26.40 -14.67 18.39
C LEU A 6 -25.11 -14.76 17.60
N LEU A 7 -24.81 -15.95 17.04
CA LEU A 7 -23.60 -16.24 16.28
C LEU A 7 -23.96 -16.64 14.84
N SER A 8 -23.46 -15.89 13.86
CA SER A 8 -23.70 -16.15 12.44
C SER A 8 -22.47 -15.73 11.64
N VAL A 9 -21.52 -16.63 11.47
CA VAL A 9 -20.22 -16.30 10.86
C VAL A 9 -20.04 -17.04 9.53
N SER A 10 -19.47 -16.35 8.53
CA SER A 10 -18.99 -16.94 7.28
C SER A 10 -17.64 -17.62 7.53
N ASP A 11 -16.64 -16.88 8.03
CA ASP A 11 -15.39 -17.44 8.53
C ASP A 11 -15.60 -18.14 9.89
N LYS A 12 -15.30 -19.44 9.92
CA LYS A 12 -15.49 -20.30 11.10
C LYS A 12 -14.29 -20.33 12.07
N ASN A 13 -13.24 -19.56 11.78
CA ASN A 13 -12.04 -19.54 12.61
C ASN A 13 -12.36 -19.12 14.06
N GLY A 14 -11.96 -19.95 15.02
CA GLY A 14 -12.10 -19.67 16.44
C GLY A 14 -13.53 -19.68 17.00
N ILE A 15 -14.58 -19.88 16.17
CA ILE A 15 -15.98 -19.75 16.63
C ILE A 15 -16.38 -20.87 17.61
N VAL A 16 -15.91 -22.10 17.38
CA VAL A 16 -16.27 -23.24 18.25
C VAL A 16 -15.70 -23.07 19.67
N PRO A 17 -14.40 -22.84 19.88
CA PRO A 17 -13.87 -22.58 21.22
C PRO A 17 -14.47 -21.33 21.87
N PHE A 18 -14.79 -20.29 21.09
CA PHE A 18 -15.47 -19.10 21.59
C PHE A 18 -16.89 -19.42 22.09
N ALA A 19 -17.71 -20.10 21.28
CA ALA A 19 -19.07 -20.49 21.64
C ALA A 19 -19.08 -21.44 22.85
N LYS A 20 -18.10 -22.37 22.96
CA LYS A 20 -17.93 -23.24 24.11
C LYS A 20 -17.69 -22.43 25.40
N ALA A 21 -16.79 -21.46 25.35
CA ALA A 21 -16.51 -20.59 26.48
C ALA A 21 -17.72 -19.74 26.90
N LEU A 22 -18.54 -19.28 25.95
CA LEU A 22 -19.80 -18.60 26.24
C LEU A 22 -20.81 -19.54 26.93
N HIS A 23 -20.95 -20.75 26.42
CA HIS A 23 -21.85 -21.76 27.00
C HIS A 23 -21.45 -22.15 28.43
N GLU A 24 -20.16 -22.36 28.68
CA GLU A 24 -19.61 -22.65 30.02
C GLU A 24 -19.88 -21.52 31.02
N GLN A 25 -20.07 -20.29 30.54
CA GLN A 25 -20.47 -19.13 31.34
C GLN A 25 -22.00 -18.98 31.47
N GLY A 26 -22.77 -19.96 31.00
CA GLY A 26 -24.22 -19.98 31.09
C GLY A 26 -24.96 -19.09 30.07
N ILE A 27 -24.30 -18.72 28.99
CA ILE A 27 -24.89 -17.88 27.96
C ILE A 27 -25.67 -18.75 26.96
N LYS A 28 -26.93 -18.36 26.68
CA LYS A 28 -27.78 -18.97 25.65
C LYS A 28 -27.23 -18.66 24.26
N LEU A 29 -27.00 -19.71 23.48
CA LEU A 29 -26.49 -19.58 22.11
C LEU A 29 -27.66 -19.65 21.09
N ILE A 30 -27.74 -18.65 20.22
CA ILE A 30 -28.62 -18.62 19.06
C ILE A 30 -27.75 -18.60 17.82
N SER A 31 -28.11 -19.32 16.76
CA SER A 31 -27.31 -19.34 15.55
C SER A 31 -28.15 -19.62 14.30
N THR A 32 -27.52 -19.51 13.14
CA THR A 32 -28.15 -19.71 11.84
C THR A 32 -27.37 -20.68 10.96
N GLY A 33 -28.05 -21.44 10.13
CA GLY A 33 -27.49 -22.23 9.01
C GLY A 33 -26.23 -23.00 9.34
N GLY A 34 -25.18 -22.81 8.54
CA GLY A 34 -23.92 -23.53 8.68
C GLY A 34 -23.20 -23.29 10.01
N THR A 35 -23.38 -22.15 10.67
CA THR A 35 -22.82 -21.91 12.02
C THR A 35 -23.56 -22.73 13.06
N ALA A 36 -24.89 -22.77 13.03
CA ALA A 36 -25.70 -23.59 13.94
C ALA A 36 -25.34 -25.08 13.81
N LYS A 37 -25.24 -25.58 12.58
CA LYS A 37 -24.81 -26.96 12.29
C LYS A 37 -23.44 -27.27 12.87
N LEU A 38 -22.45 -26.42 12.64
CA LEU A 38 -21.08 -26.59 13.16
C LEU A 38 -21.07 -26.66 14.70
N LEU A 39 -21.82 -25.77 15.38
CA LEU A 39 -21.89 -25.75 16.83
C LEU A 39 -22.58 -27.00 17.40
N ALA A 40 -23.67 -27.46 16.75
CA ALA A 40 -24.37 -28.67 17.13
C ALA A 40 -23.50 -29.94 16.94
N GLU A 41 -22.74 -30.03 15.84
CA GLU A 41 -21.77 -31.13 15.61
C GLU A 41 -20.66 -31.17 16.67
N ASN A 42 -20.38 -30.03 17.32
CA ASN A 42 -19.44 -29.92 18.43
C ASN A 42 -20.15 -30.04 19.81
N HIS A 43 -21.35 -30.61 19.84
CA HIS A 43 -22.14 -30.89 21.04
C HIS A 43 -22.50 -29.64 21.87
N LEU A 44 -22.59 -28.47 21.25
CA LEU A 44 -23.05 -27.26 21.92
C LEU A 44 -24.56 -27.10 21.78
N PRO A 45 -25.30 -26.81 22.86
CA PRO A 45 -26.72 -26.54 22.78
C PRO A 45 -26.95 -25.20 22.11
N VAL A 46 -27.47 -25.22 20.90
CA VAL A 46 -27.72 -24.03 20.07
C VAL A 46 -29.19 -23.98 19.67
N VAL A 47 -29.79 -22.81 19.78
CA VAL A 47 -31.15 -22.54 19.28
C VAL A 47 -31.06 -21.96 17.89
N GLU A 48 -31.73 -22.57 16.91
CA GLU A 48 -31.79 -21.99 15.58
C GLU A 48 -32.70 -20.75 15.54
N VAL A 49 -32.31 -19.76 14.73
CA VAL A 49 -33.09 -18.50 14.57
C VAL A 49 -34.52 -18.77 14.10
N SER A 50 -34.74 -19.76 13.24
CA SER A 50 -36.08 -20.19 12.81
C SER A 50 -36.99 -20.61 13.96
N SER A 51 -36.43 -21.25 14.99
CA SER A 51 -37.14 -21.61 16.22
C SER A 51 -37.47 -20.38 17.08
N LEU A 52 -36.57 -19.37 17.09
CA LEU A 52 -36.80 -18.11 17.80
C LEU A 52 -37.87 -17.27 17.10
N THR A 53 -37.77 -17.10 15.79
CA THR A 53 -38.68 -16.27 15.00
C THR A 53 -40.02 -16.94 14.75
N LYS A 54 -40.08 -18.27 14.89
CA LYS A 54 -41.21 -19.11 14.48
C LYS A 54 -41.59 -18.93 13.00
N PHE A 55 -40.58 -18.57 12.21
CA PHE A 55 -40.72 -18.30 10.79
C PHE A 55 -39.64 -19.11 10.03
N PRO A 56 -40.00 -19.86 8.98
CA PRO A 56 -39.06 -20.65 8.24
C PRO A 56 -38.09 -19.76 7.47
N GLU A 57 -36.91 -20.29 7.19
CA GLU A 57 -35.99 -19.72 6.22
C GLU A 57 -36.64 -19.78 4.83
N MET A 58 -36.62 -18.67 4.10
CA MET A 58 -37.28 -18.50 2.79
C MET A 58 -36.33 -17.92 1.76
N LEU A 59 -36.72 -18.10 0.48
CA LEU A 59 -36.02 -17.53 -0.67
C LEU A 59 -34.52 -17.93 -0.66
N ASP A 60 -34.26 -19.21 -0.52
CA ASP A 60 -32.90 -19.80 -0.49
C ASP A 60 -31.99 -19.17 0.55
N GLY A 61 -32.55 -18.75 1.68
CA GLY A 61 -31.80 -18.13 2.79
C GLY A 61 -31.70 -16.62 2.77
N ARG A 62 -32.22 -15.94 1.74
CA ARG A 62 -32.22 -14.47 1.66
C ARG A 62 -33.05 -13.82 2.77
N VAL A 63 -34.10 -14.48 3.27
CA VAL A 63 -34.91 -14.05 4.41
C VAL A 63 -34.78 -15.06 5.54
N LYS A 64 -34.06 -14.67 6.58
CA LYS A 64 -33.70 -15.54 7.70
C LYS A 64 -33.67 -14.78 9.03
N THR A 65 -32.92 -13.68 9.09
CA THR A 65 -32.69 -12.87 10.28
C THR A 65 -33.39 -11.51 10.23
N LEU A 66 -33.97 -11.13 9.09
CA LEU A 66 -34.73 -9.88 8.92
C LEU A 66 -36.11 -10.04 9.54
N HIS A 67 -36.17 -10.09 10.88
CA HIS A 67 -37.37 -10.35 11.62
C HIS A 67 -37.42 -9.50 12.89
N PRO A 68 -38.64 -8.99 13.32
CA PRO A 68 -38.77 -8.20 14.54
C PRO A 68 -38.26 -8.89 15.80
N MET A 69 -38.36 -10.22 15.89
CA MET A 69 -37.86 -11.00 17.03
C MET A 69 -36.31 -10.87 17.18
N VAL A 70 -35.58 -10.74 16.07
CA VAL A 70 -34.12 -10.54 16.08
C VAL A 70 -33.78 -9.07 16.30
N HIS A 71 -34.32 -8.19 15.44
CA HIS A 71 -33.99 -6.76 15.49
C HIS A 71 -34.52 -6.05 16.73
N GLY A 72 -35.71 -6.44 17.23
CA GLY A 72 -36.22 -5.96 18.51
C GLY A 72 -35.29 -6.32 19.68
N GLY A 73 -34.81 -7.58 19.71
CA GLY A 73 -33.87 -8.04 20.73
C GLY A 73 -32.53 -7.29 20.73
N LEU A 74 -32.06 -6.85 19.54
CA LEU A 74 -30.83 -6.08 19.38
C LEU A 74 -31.01 -4.58 19.64
N LEU A 75 -32.12 -3.97 19.18
CA LEU A 75 -32.30 -2.52 19.17
C LEU A 75 -32.92 -1.94 20.44
N ALA A 76 -33.62 -2.76 21.25
CA ALA A 76 -34.28 -2.26 22.44
C ALA A 76 -33.25 -1.76 23.46
N ARG A 77 -33.39 -0.51 23.87
CA ARG A 77 -32.62 0.10 24.95
C ARG A 77 -33.12 -0.43 26.30
N ARG A 78 -32.20 -0.99 27.10
CA ARG A 78 -32.53 -1.65 28.38
C ARG A 78 -32.84 -0.65 29.48
N ASP A 79 -32.39 0.60 29.34
CA ASP A 79 -32.65 1.71 30.26
C ASP A 79 -34.02 2.40 30.01
N PHE A 80 -34.73 2.01 28.93
CA PHE A 80 -36.08 2.54 28.62
C PHE A 80 -37.16 1.52 29.01
N PRO A 81 -37.94 1.78 30.08
CA PRO A 81 -39.01 0.87 30.51
C PRO A 81 -40.04 0.56 29.40
N GLU A 82 -40.35 1.53 28.54
CA GLU A 82 -41.29 1.38 27.43
C GLU A 82 -40.79 0.38 26.39
N HIS A 83 -39.46 0.39 26.06
CA HIS A 83 -38.89 -0.59 25.17
C HIS A 83 -38.97 -1.99 25.76
N MET A 84 -38.65 -2.13 27.04
CA MET A 84 -38.72 -3.43 27.72
C MET A 84 -40.14 -3.95 27.86
N ALA A 85 -41.12 -3.07 28.08
CA ALA A 85 -42.56 -3.42 28.10
C ALA A 85 -43.01 -3.88 26.71
N ALA A 86 -42.60 -3.20 25.64
CA ALA A 86 -42.94 -3.58 24.27
C ALA A 86 -42.34 -4.97 23.91
N LEU A 87 -41.08 -5.24 24.26
CA LEU A 87 -40.46 -6.57 24.06
C LEU A 87 -41.25 -7.65 24.78
N LYS A 88 -41.62 -7.41 26.03
CA LYS A 88 -42.40 -8.37 26.85
C LYS A 88 -43.79 -8.62 26.25
N ALA A 89 -44.46 -7.58 25.78
CA ALA A 89 -45.82 -7.68 25.17
C ALA A 89 -45.79 -8.54 23.90
N HIS A 90 -44.67 -8.55 23.17
CA HIS A 90 -44.50 -9.33 21.92
C HIS A 90 -43.70 -10.62 22.12
N GLY A 91 -43.32 -10.97 23.34
CA GLY A 91 -42.54 -12.20 23.64
C GLY A 91 -41.15 -12.20 23.03
N ILE A 92 -40.51 -11.03 22.94
CA ILE A 92 -39.17 -10.84 22.36
C ILE A 92 -38.14 -10.85 23.49
N ASP A 93 -37.18 -11.79 23.42
CA ASP A 93 -36.03 -11.82 24.32
C ASP A 93 -34.94 -10.84 23.84
N THR A 94 -34.16 -10.29 24.79
CA THR A 94 -32.97 -9.49 24.44
C THR A 94 -31.85 -10.36 23.88
N ILE A 95 -31.13 -9.82 22.91
CA ILE A 95 -29.88 -10.35 22.40
C ILE A 95 -28.76 -9.41 22.87
N ASP A 96 -27.87 -9.91 23.73
CA ASP A 96 -26.89 -9.09 24.43
C ASP A 96 -25.52 -9.12 23.76
N MET A 97 -25.28 -10.13 22.91
CA MET A 97 -24.06 -10.25 22.09
C MET A 97 -24.42 -10.68 20.68
N LEU A 98 -23.74 -10.07 19.72
CA LEU A 98 -23.83 -10.41 18.30
C LEU A 98 -22.44 -10.73 17.76
N VAL A 99 -22.28 -11.87 17.10
CA VAL A 99 -21.01 -12.30 16.46
C VAL A 99 -21.29 -12.60 15.01
N ILE A 100 -20.88 -11.72 14.13
CA ILE A 100 -21.11 -11.85 12.68
C ILE A 100 -19.85 -11.41 11.94
N ASN A 101 -19.40 -12.21 10.98
CA ASN A 101 -18.59 -11.73 9.86
C ASN A 101 -19.38 -11.92 8.55
N LEU A 102 -19.19 -10.99 7.63
CA LEU A 102 -19.97 -10.92 6.40
C LEU A 102 -19.50 -11.95 5.36
N TYR A 103 -20.29 -12.16 4.32
CA TYR A 103 -19.86 -12.94 3.16
C TYR A 103 -18.66 -12.29 2.50
N PRO A 104 -17.70 -13.09 1.97
CA PRO A 104 -16.44 -12.58 1.43
C PRO A 104 -16.62 -12.00 0.02
N PHE A 105 -17.35 -10.89 -0.11
CA PHE A 105 -17.67 -10.26 -1.40
C PHE A 105 -16.41 -9.96 -2.23
N ASN A 106 -15.39 -9.34 -1.62
CA ASN A 106 -14.15 -9.00 -2.31
C ASN A 106 -13.42 -10.24 -2.85
N GLU A 107 -13.39 -11.32 -2.09
CA GLU A 107 -12.77 -12.59 -2.52
C GLU A 107 -13.57 -13.24 -3.65
N THR A 108 -14.89 -13.11 -3.63
CA THR A 108 -15.78 -13.63 -4.68
C THR A 108 -15.54 -12.89 -5.98
N VAL A 109 -15.58 -11.57 -5.98
CA VAL A 109 -15.39 -10.75 -7.20
C VAL A 109 -13.93 -10.70 -7.68
N ALA A 110 -12.98 -11.19 -6.89
CA ALA A 110 -11.58 -11.37 -7.31
C ALA A 110 -11.33 -12.67 -8.10
N ARG A 111 -12.28 -13.60 -8.14
CA ARG A 111 -12.14 -14.85 -8.89
C ARG A 111 -12.27 -14.61 -10.40
N GLU A 112 -11.39 -15.17 -11.19
CA GLU A 112 -11.39 -15.01 -12.66
C GLU A 112 -12.69 -15.46 -13.34
N ASN A 113 -13.38 -16.45 -12.77
CA ASN A 113 -14.62 -17.03 -13.29
C ASN A 113 -15.88 -16.57 -12.54
N CYS A 114 -15.80 -15.48 -11.76
CA CYS A 114 -16.97 -14.91 -11.10
C CYS A 114 -17.97 -14.42 -12.16
N SER A 115 -19.22 -14.84 -12.06
CA SER A 115 -20.31 -14.26 -12.85
C SER A 115 -20.91 -13.04 -12.13
N PHE A 116 -21.71 -12.26 -12.85
CA PHE A 116 -22.46 -11.16 -12.23
C PHE A 116 -23.44 -11.70 -11.18
N GLU A 117 -24.11 -12.80 -11.49
CA GLU A 117 -25.04 -13.47 -10.58
C GLU A 117 -24.33 -13.94 -9.31
N ASP A 118 -23.13 -14.57 -9.44
CA ASP A 118 -22.33 -14.98 -8.28
C ASP A 118 -21.97 -13.79 -7.40
N ALA A 119 -21.60 -12.67 -8.00
CA ALA A 119 -21.29 -11.45 -7.27
C ALA A 119 -22.51 -10.93 -6.49
N VAL A 120 -23.69 -10.87 -7.15
CA VAL A 120 -24.93 -10.40 -6.53
C VAL A 120 -25.39 -11.32 -5.40
N GLU A 121 -25.31 -12.65 -5.58
CA GLU A 121 -25.69 -13.63 -4.55
C GLU A 121 -24.76 -13.58 -3.31
N ASN A 122 -23.54 -13.06 -3.45
CA ASN A 122 -22.62 -12.86 -2.34
C ASN A 122 -22.75 -11.47 -1.66
N ILE A 123 -23.76 -10.67 -2.00
CA ILE A 123 -24.10 -9.46 -1.26
C ILE A 123 -24.91 -9.86 -0.02
N ASP A 124 -24.30 -9.71 1.16
CA ASP A 124 -24.95 -9.98 2.44
C ASP A 124 -25.88 -8.83 2.83
N ILE A 125 -27.16 -9.14 3.05
CA ILE A 125 -28.17 -8.16 3.49
C ILE A 125 -28.42 -8.26 5.00
N GLY A 126 -28.63 -9.49 5.48
CA GLY A 126 -29.00 -9.74 6.88
C GLY A 126 -27.87 -9.46 7.87
N GLY A 127 -26.64 -9.81 7.51
CA GLY A 127 -25.47 -9.55 8.34
C GLY A 127 -25.24 -8.07 8.61
N PRO A 128 -25.09 -7.22 7.59
CA PRO A 128 -24.96 -5.78 7.77
C PRO A 128 -26.12 -5.15 8.54
N ALA A 129 -27.36 -5.58 8.29
CA ALA A 129 -28.53 -5.08 9.01
C ALA A 129 -28.44 -5.35 10.52
N MET A 130 -28.09 -6.58 10.91
CA MET A 130 -27.91 -6.95 12.32
C MET A 130 -26.71 -6.25 12.96
N LEU A 131 -25.57 -6.17 12.24
CA LEU A 131 -24.37 -5.48 12.71
C LEU A 131 -24.65 -4.01 13.03
N ARG A 132 -25.32 -3.31 12.11
CA ARG A 132 -25.69 -1.90 12.29
C ARG A 132 -26.68 -1.71 13.45
N ALA A 133 -27.64 -2.63 13.61
CA ALA A 133 -28.60 -2.62 14.72
C ALA A 133 -27.88 -2.78 16.09
N ALA A 134 -27.02 -3.78 16.21
CA ALA A 134 -26.25 -4.03 17.42
C ALA A 134 -25.28 -2.89 17.75
N ALA A 135 -24.53 -2.40 16.76
CA ALA A 135 -23.59 -1.29 16.92
C ALA A 135 -24.28 0.02 17.32
N LYS A 136 -25.47 0.30 16.77
CA LYS A 136 -26.28 1.44 17.20
C LYS A 136 -26.66 1.36 18.69
N ASN A 137 -26.90 0.14 19.19
CA ASN A 137 -27.24 -0.12 20.59
C ASN A 137 -26.04 -0.62 21.41
N HIS A 138 -24.83 -0.14 21.11
CA HIS A 138 -23.59 -0.57 21.79
C HIS A 138 -23.58 -0.34 23.32
N GLN A 139 -24.48 0.47 23.84
CA GLN A 139 -24.67 0.60 25.28
C GLN A 139 -25.08 -0.73 25.92
N ASP A 140 -25.90 -1.49 25.23
CA ASP A 140 -26.53 -2.72 25.74
C ASP A 140 -26.08 -3.99 25.03
N VAL A 141 -25.47 -3.90 23.85
CA VAL A 141 -25.10 -5.04 23.00
C VAL A 141 -23.61 -5.01 22.68
N THR A 142 -22.95 -6.13 22.95
CA THR A 142 -21.56 -6.38 22.51
C THR A 142 -21.57 -6.97 21.11
N VAL A 143 -20.87 -6.34 20.16
CA VAL A 143 -20.87 -6.77 18.76
C VAL A 143 -19.45 -7.09 18.28
N LEU A 144 -19.23 -8.29 17.71
CA LEU A 144 -17.94 -8.77 17.23
C LEU A 144 -18.01 -9.12 15.75
N ILE A 145 -17.02 -8.70 14.99
CA ILE A 145 -16.92 -8.95 13.55
C ILE A 145 -15.67 -9.77 13.16
N SER A 146 -14.72 -9.93 14.07
CA SER A 146 -13.44 -10.58 13.81
C SER A 146 -13.08 -11.58 14.89
N PRO A 147 -12.48 -12.75 14.53
CA PRO A 147 -11.96 -13.71 15.51
C PRO A 147 -10.92 -13.13 16.48
N GLU A 148 -10.20 -12.07 16.08
CA GLU A 148 -9.21 -11.39 16.94
C GLU A 148 -9.83 -10.78 18.19
N ASP A 149 -11.13 -10.43 18.16
CA ASP A 149 -11.85 -9.83 19.26
C ASP A 149 -12.33 -10.87 20.29
N TYR A 150 -12.32 -12.18 19.96
CA TYR A 150 -12.87 -13.22 20.82
C TYR A 150 -12.13 -13.35 22.15
N ALA A 151 -10.83 -13.50 22.11
CA ALA A 151 -10.02 -13.69 23.32
C ALA A 151 -10.04 -12.47 24.25
N PRO A 152 -9.85 -11.22 23.79
CA PRO A 152 -9.96 -10.03 24.64
C PRO A 152 -11.33 -9.88 25.28
N VAL A 153 -12.41 -10.10 24.53
CA VAL A 153 -13.78 -9.98 25.05
C VAL A 153 -14.08 -11.07 26.08
N LEU A 154 -13.69 -12.32 25.84
CA LEU A 154 -13.83 -13.40 26.84
C LEU A 154 -13.07 -13.11 28.13
N ALA A 155 -11.85 -12.58 28.04
CA ALA A 155 -11.05 -12.20 29.20
C ALA A 155 -11.74 -11.11 30.03
N GLU A 156 -12.29 -10.07 29.36
CA GLU A 156 -13.03 -9.02 30.04
C GLU A 156 -14.32 -9.54 30.69
N MET A 157 -15.09 -10.38 29.99
CA MET A 157 -16.31 -11.02 30.53
C MET A 157 -16.02 -11.87 31.77
N LYS A 158 -14.95 -12.65 31.71
CA LYS A 158 -14.55 -13.50 32.86
C LYS A 158 -14.19 -12.64 34.09
N ALA A 159 -13.50 -11.53 33.89
CA ALA A 159 -13.12 -10.60 34.94
C ALA A 159 -14.33 -9.84 35.53
N ASN A 160 -15.37 -9.59 34.72
CA ASN A 160 -16.48 -8.70 35.05
C ASN A 160 -17.85 -9.40 35.10
N LYS A 161 -17.91 -10.65 35.47
CA LYS A 161 -19.17 -11.42 35.65
C LYS A 161 -20.06 -11.32 34.38
N ASN A 162 -19.54 -11.72 33.26
CA ASN A 162 -20.21 -11.69 31.94
C ASN A 162 -20.64 -10.27 31.49
N THR A 163 -19.88 -9.25 31.85
CA THR A 163 -20.15 -7.86 31.44
C THR A 163 -18.97 -7.34 30.66
N VAL A 164 -19.25 -6.65 29.55
CA VAL A 164 -18.29 -5.91 28.76
C VAL A 164 -18.47 -4.41 29.02
N SER A 165 -17.38 -3.68 29.17
CA SER A 165 -17.42 -2.27 29.48
C SER A 165 -17.99 -1.43 28.31
N TYR A 166 -18.58 -0.29 28.64
CA TYR A 166 -19.03 0.68 27.62
C TYR A 166 -17.92 1.08 26.67
N LYS A 167 -16.69 1.26 27.18
CA LYS A 167 -15.53 1.62 26.37
C LYS A 167 -15.21 0.56 25.31
N THR A 168 -15.22 -0.71 25.69
CA THR A 168 -15.01 -1.82 24.76
C THR A 168 -16.14 -1.93 23.75
N ASN A 169 -17.40 -1.87 24.20
CA ASN A 169 -18.56 -1.88 23.30
C ASN A 169 -18.53 -0.74 22.28
N LEU A 170 -18.19 0.48 22.70
CA LEU A 170 -18.05 1.62 21.79
C LEU A 170 -16.92 1.40 20.78
N SER A 171 -15.80 0.81 21.21
CA SER A 171 -14.68 0.48 20.31
C SER A 171 -15.10 -0.54 19.26
N LEU A 172 -15.79 -1.60 19.67
CA LEU A 172 -16.32 -2.62 18.78
C LEU A 172 -17.37 -2.04 17.81
N ALA A 173 -18.26 -1.16 18.29
CA ALA A 173 -19.24 -0.49 17.43
C ALA A 173 -18.59 0.39 16.36
N LYS A 174 -17.51 1.12 16.69
CA LYS A 174 -16.73 1.87 15.70
C LYS A 174 -16.15 0.94 14.62
N LYS A 175 -15.61 -0.23 15.04
CA LYS A 175 -15.07 -1.25 14.13
C LYS A 175 -16.17 -1.77 13.18
N VAL A 176 -17.39 -2.00 13.70
CA VAL A 176 -18.53 -2.42 12.88
C VAL A 176 -18.88 -1.39 11.81
N PHE A 177 -19.03 -0.10 12.15
CA PHE A 177 -19.38 0.91 11.16
C PHE A 177 -18.29 1.13 10.12
N ALA A 178 -17.01 1.05 10.50
CA ALA A 178 -15.91 1.06 9.55
C ALA A 178 -15.99 -0.14 8.58
N HIS A 179 -16.24 -1.34 9.11
CA HIS A 179 -16.35 -2.57 8.32
C HIS A 179 -17.54 -2.54 7.34
N THR A 180 -18.74 -2.13 7.81
CA THR A 180 -19.91 -2.05 6.92
C THR A 180 -19.76 -0.96 5.86
N ALA A 181 -19.14 0.18 6.18
CA ALA A 181 -18.84 1.21 5.19
C ALA A 181 -17.87 0.72 4.10
N GLN A 182 -16.83 -0.03 4.50
CA GLN A 182 -15.88 -0.64 3.56
C GLN A 182 -16.57 -1.70 2.69
N TYR A 183 -17.43 -2.52 3.28
CA TYR A 183 -18.19 -3.56 2.59
C TYR A 183 -19.12 -2.94 1.53
N ASP A 184 -19.94 -1.96 1.89
CA ASP A 184 -20.84 -1.26 0.98
C ASP A 184 -20.04 -0.49 -0.10
N GLY A 185 -18.90 0.11 0.27
CA GLY A 185 -18.00 0.79 -0.67
C GLY A 185 -17.42 -0.17 -1.72
N ALA A 186 -17.05 -1.40 -1.32
CA ALA A 186 -16.56 -2.41 -2.26
C ALA A 186 -17.65 -2.85 -3.24
N ILE A 187 -18.89 -3.04 -2.77
CA ILE A 187 -20.05 -3.36 -3.62
C ILE A 187 -20.32 -2.21 -4.60
N ALA A 188 -20.32 -0.96 -4.12
CA ALA A 188 -20.55 0.22 -4.94
C ALA A 188 -19.46 0.37 -6.03
N ASN A 189 -18.17 0.19 -5.68
CA ASN A 189 -17.07 0.18 -6.64
C ASN A 189 -17.25 -0.92 -7.71
N TYR A 190 -17.63 -2.13 -7.30
CA TYR A 190 -17.85 -3.22 -8.21
C TYR A 190 -19.00 -2.93 -9.17
N LEU A 191 -20.18 -2.61 -8.67
CA LEU A 191 -21.37 -2.39 -9.49
C LEU A 191 -21.21 -1.20 -10.44
N SER A 192 -20.60 -0.09 -9.98
CA SER A 192 -20.37 1.09 -10.82
C SER A 192 -19.17 0.95 -11.77
N SER A 193 -18.42 -0.15 -11.71
CA SER A 193 -17.37 -0.46 -12.67
C SER A 193 -17.86 -1.29 -13.88
N LEU A 194 -19.09 -1.85 -13.80
CA LEU A 194 -19.67 -2.67 -14.86
C LEU A 194 -20.25 -1.79 -15.97
N GLY A 195 -20.02 -2.21 -17.22
CA GLY A 195 -20.71 -1.64 -18.39
C GLY A 195 -22.12 -2.19 -18.56
N GLU A 196 -22.82 -1.75 -19.61
CA GLU A 196 -24.19 -2.17 -19.94
C GLU A 196 -24.35 -3.69 -20.13
N GLU A 197 -23.31 -4.37 -20.58
CA GLU A 197 -23.29 -5.83 -20.80
C GLU A 197 -23.09 -6.64 -19.53
N LEU A 198 -22.85 -5.99 -18.38
CA LEU A 198 -22.58 -6.61 -17.08
C LEU A 198 -21.44 -7.65 -17.09
N ASP A 199 -20.51 -7.52 -18.02
CA ASP A 199 -19.39 -8.44 -18.13
C ASP A 199 -18.35 -8.17 -17.03
N HIS A 200 -18.20 -9.13 -16.13
CA HIS A 200 -17.22 -9.09 -15.04
C HIS A 200 -15.78 -8.87 -15.54
N LYS A 201 -15.42 -9.38 -16.73
CA LYS A 201 -14.06 -9.27 -17.30
C LYS A 201 -13.80 -7.93 -17.98
N ALA A 202 -14.86 -7.27 -18.44
CA ALA A 202 -14.80 -5.98 -19.14
C ALA A 202 -15.07 -4.77 -18.21
N ARG A 203 -14.88 -4.93 -16.90
CA ARG A 203 -15.06 -3.85 -15.93
C ARG A 203 -14.12 -2.67 -16.19
N SER A 204 -14.64 -1.45 -16.01
CA SER A 204 -13.80 -0.26 -15.99
C SER A 204 -12.84 -0.29 -14.80
N ALA A 205 -11.58 0.07 -15.02
CA ALA A 205 -10.64 0.30 -13.92
C ALA A 205 -11.04 1.50 -13.03
N TYR A 206 -11.87 2.39 -13.55
CA TYR A 206 -12.34 3.61 -12.89
C TYR A 206 -13.85 3.55 -12.74
N PRO A 207 -14.37 3.16 -11.55
CA PRO A 207 -15.80 3.10 -11.29
C PRO A 207 -16.41 4.50 -11.28
N GLU A 208 -17.74 4.62 -11.55
CA GLU A 208 -18.43 5.92 -11.55
C GLU A 208 -18.38 6.60 -10.16
N THR A 209 -18.38 5.82 -9.10
CA THR A 209 -18.16 6.27 -7.73
C THR A 209 -16.96 5.53 -7.12
N LEU A 210 -15.98 6.26 -6.61
CA LEU A 210 -14.77 5.67 -6.03
C LEU A 210 -14.81 5.74 -4.50
N HIS A 211 -14.89 4.59 -3.86
CA HIS A 211 -14.81 4.43 -2.41
C HIS A 211 -13.45 3.83 -2.04
N LEU A 212 -12.73 4.51 -1.16
CA LEU A 212 -11.42 4.09 -0.65
C LEU A 212 -11.49 4.01 0.88
N ALA A 213 -10.87 3.00 1.45
CA ALA A 213 -10.82 2.80 2.89
C ALA A 213 -9.36 2.72 3.35
N PHE A 214 -9.02 3.58 4.30
CA PHE A 214 -7.70 3.63 4.91
C PHE A 214 -7.81 3.60 6.44
N GLU A 215 -6.87 2.93 7.09
CA GLU A 215 -6.76 2.88 8.54
C GLU A 215 -5.68 3.82 9.05
N LYS A 216 -5.99 4.63 10.07
CA LYS A 216 -5.01 5.50 10.69
C LYS A 216 -3.96 4.69 11.43
N VAL A 217 -2.69 4.83 11.04
CA VAL A 217 -1.53 4.21 11.69
C VAL A 217 -1.05 5.05 12.86
N GLN A 218 -0.87 6.37 12.61
CA GLN A 218 -0.39 7.30 13.64
C GLN A 218 -0.84 8.73 13.34
N GLU A 219 -0.95 9.53 14.39
CA GLU A 219 -0.94 11.00 14.29
C GLU A 219 0.49 11.47 14.24
N MET A 220 0.77 12.43 13.37
CA MET A 220 2.10 12.97 13.21
C MET A 220 2.24 14.29 13.98
N ARG A 221 3.43 14.56 14.44
CA ARG A 221 3.73 15.81 15.16
C ARG A 221 3.35 17.06 14.36
N TYR A 222 3.57 17.01 13.04
CA TYR A 222 3.20 18.04 12.05
C TYR A 222 3.26 17.43 10.65
N GLY A 223 2.76 18.13 9.64
CA GLY A 223 2.79 17.72 8.25
C GLY A 223 4.15 18.01 7.58
N GLU A 224 4.12 18.40 6.32
CA GLU A 224 5.33 18.81 5.60
C GLU A 224 5.99 20.01 6.28
N ASN A 225 5.17 20.91 6.79
CA ASN A 225 5.60 22.11 7.53
C ASN A 225 5.05 22.11 8.97
N PRO A 226 5.76 22.77 9.93
CA PRO A 226 5.41 22.74 11.35
C PRO A 226 4.02 23.26 11.72
N HIS A 227 3.42 24.10 10.88
CA HIS A 227 2.07 24.66 11.11
C HIS A 227 0.94 23.76 10.60
N GLN A 228 1.25 22.65 9.93
CA GLN A 228 0.29 21.72 9.36
C GLN A 228 0.10 20.52 10.30
N SER A 229 -1.16 20.15 10.57
CA SER A 229 -1.47 18.87 11.21
C SER A 229 -1.42 17.73 10.19
N ALA A 230 -1.04 16.53 10.62
CA ALA A 230 -0.97 15.37 9.76
C ALA A 230 -1.23 14.05 10.50
N ALA A 231 -1.58 13.03 9.73
CA ALA A 231 -1.66 11.65 10.17
C ALA A 231 -1.26 10.74 9.00
N PHE A 232 -0.71 9.57 9.33
CA PHE A 232 -0.46 8.52 8.36
C PHE A 232 -1.60 7.51 8.38
N TYR A 233 -2.12 7.20 7.20
CA TYR A 233 -3.10 6.15 6.96
C TYR A 233 -2.52 5.12 6.02
N LYS A 234 -2.83 3.84 6.24
CA LYS A 234 -2.48 2.74 5.34
C LYS A 234 -3.74 2.13 4.72
N ASP A 235 -3.60 1.51 3.58
CA ASP A 235 -4.63 0.67 3.00
C ASP A 235 -5.05 -0.43 3.99
N THR A 236 -6.32 -0.80 3.99
CA THR A 236 -6.82 -1.89 4.84
C THR A 236 -6.21 -3.24 4.46
N GLN A 237 -5.77 -3.39 3.22
CA GLN A 237 -5.05 -4.54 2.69
C GLN A 237 -3.85 -4.08 1.85
N PRO A 238 -2.75 -3.63 2.50
CA PRO A 238 -1.59 -3.14 1.77
C PRO A 238 -0.93 -4.30 1.02
N ILE A 239 -0.50 -4.02 -0.22
CA ILE A 239 0.19 -4.99 -1.07
C ILE A 239 1.52 -5.44 -0.44
N ALA A 240 1.92 -6.66 -0.77
CA ALA A 240 3.22 -7.18 -0.31
C ALA A 240 4.38 -6.29 -0.79
N GLY A 241 5.30 -5.97 0.10
CA GLY A 241 6.45 -5.10 -0.19
C GLY A 241 6.12 -3.61 -0.29
N ALA A 242 4.90 -3.17 0.07
CA ALA A 242 4.60 -1.74 0.21
C ALA A 242 5.30 -1.12 1.42
N LEU A 243 5.65 0.15 1.33
CA LEU A 243 6.20 0.88 2.47
C LEU A 243 5.31 0.76 3.72
N ALA A 244 4.01 0.82 3.57
CA ALA A 244 3.05 0.72 4.68
C ALA A 244 3.16 -0.57 5.54
N ASN A 245 3.88 -1.58 5.04
CA ASN A 245 4.18 -2.83 5.76
C ASN A 245 5.52 -2.79 6.53
N TYR A 246 6.13 -1.62 6.69
CA TYR A 246 7.39 -1.53 7.40
C TYR A 246 7.31 -2.02 8.84
N LYS A 247 8.38 -2.68 9.27
CA LYS A 247 8.67 -2.92 10.68
C LYS A 247 9.80 -1.99 11.12
N GLN A 248 9.48 -1.04 11.98
CA GLN A 248 10.50 -0.17 12.53
C GLN A 248 11.24 -0.88 13.66
N LEU A 249 12.54 -1.09 13.47
CA LEU A 249 13.40 -1.80 14.44
C LEU A 249 14.00 -0.85 15.47
N GLN A 250 14.20 0.42 15.09
CA GLN A 250 14.86 1.44 15.90
C GLN A 250 14.43 2.85 15.48
N GLY A 251 14.67 3.81 16.37
CA GLY A 251 14.51 5.24 16.11
C GLY A 251 13.20 5.82 16.62
N LYS A 252 13.07 7.15 16.51
CA LYS A 252 11.82 7.85 16.80
C LYS A 252 10.78 7.56 15.73
N GLU A 253 9.51 7.87 16.01
CA GLU A 253 8.44 7.82 15.02
C GLU A 253 8.81 8.56 13.73
N LEU A 254 8.34 8.05 12.61
CA LEU A 254 8.54 8.66 11.31
C LEU A 254 7.77 9.97 11.22
N SER A 255 8.39 11.01 10.66
CA SER A 255 7.71 12.25 10.29
C SER A 255 7.02 12.09 8.92
N TYR A 256 6.15 13.05 8.58
CA TYR A 256 5.52 13.15 7.26
C TYR A 256 6.57 13.08 6.14
N ASN A 257 7.62 13.92 6.24
CA ASN A 257 8.70 13.94 5.23
C ASN A 257 9.50 12.63 5.21
N ASN A 258 9.71 11.98 6.36
CA ASN A 258 10.38 10.68 6.38
C ASN A 258 9.59 9.62 5.61
N ILE A 259 8.26 9.60 5.74
CA ILE A 259 7.42 8.61 5.02
C ILE A 259 7.42 8.91 3.52
N ALA A 260 7.27 10.16 3.11
CA ALA A 260 7.27 10.55 1.70
C ALA A 260 8.62 10.25 1.01
N ASP A 261 9.74 10.56 1.67
CA ASP A 261 11.07 10.28 1.15
C ASP A 261 11.40 8.78 1.20
N ALA A 262 10.95 8.07 2.24
CA ALA A 262 11.12 6.62 2.37
C ALA A 262 10.36 5.86 1.27
N ASP A 263 9.14 6.27 0.94
CA ASP A 263 8.38 5.71 -0.16
C ASP A 263 9.11 5.88 -1.49
N SER A 264 9.60 7.10 -1.76
CA SER A 264 10.38 7.37 -2.96
C SER A 264 11.66 6.53 -3.05
N ALA A 265 12.35 6.30 -1.91
CA ALA A 265 13.56 5.49 -1.85
C ALA A 265 13.25 4.01 -2.08
N TRP A 266 12.21 3.53 -1.43
CA TRP A 266 11.81 2.12 -1.48
C TRP A 266 11.30 1.73 -2.87
N GLU A 267 10.43 2.52 -3.47
CA GLU A 267 9.93 2.26 -4.82
C GLU A 267 11.05 2.32 -5.88
N CYS A 268 11.99 3.26 -5.73
CA CYS A 268 13.15 3.32 -6.62
C CYS A 268 14.03 2.09 -6.49
N VAL A 269 14.40 1.67 -5.26
CA VAL A 269 15.30 0.52 -5.08
C VAL A 269 14.67 -0.81 -5.48
N LYS A 270 13.36 -0.97 -5.26
CA LYS A 270 12.61 -2.16 -5.72
C LYS A 270 12.70 -2.37 -7.22
N SER A 271 12.77 -1.30 -8.01
CA SER A 271 12.86 -1.38 -9.48
C SER A 271 14.11 -2.12 -9.96
N PHE A 272 15.10 -2.32 -9.09
CA PHE A 272 16.33 -3.06 -9.38
C PHE A 272 16.31 -4.52 -8.90
N SER A 273 15.19 -5.01 -8.40
CA SER A 273 15.09 -6.37 -7.85
C SER A 273 14.99 -7.46 -8.92
N ASP A 274 14.70 -7.09 -10.16
CA ASP A 274 14.64 -7.99 -11.34
C ASP A 274 16.00 -8.15 -12.06
N ASN A 275 17.07 -7.54 -11.54
CA ASN A 275 18.39 -7.66 -12.14
C ASN A 275 18.87 -9.11 -12.15
N ALA A 276 19.16 -9.64 -13.33
CA ALA A 276 19.75 -10.94 -13.51
C ALA A 276 21.08 -11.00 -12.74
N GLY A 277 21.18 -11.91 -11.76
CA GLY A 277 22.37 -12.10 -10.94
C GLY A 277 22.30 -11.55 -9.52
N GLY A 278 21.18 -10.95 -9.08
CA GLY A 278 21.00 -10.53 -7.68
C GLY A 278 21.90 -9.36 -7.24
N ALA A 279 22.21 -8.44 -8.16
CA ALA A 279 23.03 -7.27 -7.85
C ALA A 279 22.42 -6.42 -6.72
N ALA A 280 23.23 -6.03 -5.76
CA ALA A 280 22.85 -5.11 -4.71
C ALA A 280 22.66 -3.71 -5.30
N ALA A 281 21.50 -3.10 -5.02
CA ALA A 281 21.22 -1.71 -5.35
C ALA A 281 21.16 -0.88 -4.07
N CYS A 282 21.67 0.35 -4.16
CA CYS A 282 21.53 1.39 -3.14
C CYS A 282 20.94 2.65 -3.76
N VAL A 283 19.92 3.20 -3.12
CA VAL A 283 19.28 4.47 -3.49
C VAL A 283 19.39 5.42 -2.31
N ILE A 284 19.84 6.64 -2.57
CA ILE A 284 19.86 7.73 -1.59
C ILE A 284 18.89 8.80 -2.08
N ILE A 285 17.89 9.12 -1.26
CA ILE A 285 16.85 10.11 -1.56
C ILE A 285 17.01 11.35 -0.66
N LYS A 286 16.78 12.50 -1.25
CA LYS A 286 16.59 13.76 -0.55
C LYS A 286 15.45 14.54 -1.20
N HIS A 287 14.43 14.93 -0.41
CA HIS A 287 13.25 15.66 -0.89
C HIS A 287 12.56 14.97 -2.07
N ALA A 288 12.28 13.67 -1.89
CA ALA A 288 11.64 12.79 -2.87
C ALA A 288 12.35 12.68 -4.23
N ASN A 289 13.64 13.04 -4.30
CA ASN A 289 14.47 12.84 -5.51
C ASN A 289 15.70 12.00 -5.19
N PRO A 290 16.09 11.09 -6.08
CA PRO A 290 17.39 10.45 -6.01
C PRO A 290 18.52 11.48 -6.10
N CYS A 291 19.43 11.47 -5.12
CA CYS A 291 20.68 12.20 -5.19
C CYS A 291 21.87 11.29 -5.44
N GLY A 292 21.71 9.97 -5.30
CA GLY A 292 22.67 8.96 -5.68
C GLY A 292 22.02 7.59 -5.77
N VAL A 293 22.29 6.87 -6.87
CA VAL A 293 21.85 5.50 -7.11
C VAL A 293 23.01 4.67 -7.65
N ALA A 294 23.16 3.45 -7.19
CA ALA A 294 24.14 2.54 -7.74
C ALA A 294 23.73 1.07 -7.60
N VAL A 295 24.28 0.24 -8.49
CA VAL A 295 24.26 -1.21 -8.41
C VAL A 295 25.69 -1.75 -8.28
N ALA A 296 25.85 -2.80 -7.48
CA ALA A 296 27.15 -3.40 -7.21
C ALA A 296 27.02 -4.86 -6.79
N THR A 297 28.14 -5.50 -6.42
CA THR A 297 28.17 -6.90 -5.99
C THR A 297 27.63 -7.12 -4.56
N ASN A 298 27.67 -6.08 -3.72
CA ASN A 298 27.25 -6.11 -2.32
C ASN A 298 26.73 -4.74 -1.85
N ALA A 299 26.10 -4.70 -0.68
CA ALA A 299 25.49 -3.50 -0.11
C ALA A 299 26.52 -2.37 0.15
N LEU A 300 27.71 -2.71 0.65
CA LEU A 300 28.77 -1.73 0.93
C LEU A 300 29.22 -1.01 -0.34
N GLU A 301 29.53 -1.76 -1.39
CA GLU A 301 29.99 -1.19 -2.66
C GLU A 301 28.89 -0.35 -3.32
N ALA A 302 27.62 -0.84 -3.30
CA ALA A 302 26.47 -0.11 -3.82
C ALA A 302 26.29 1.23 -3.09
N TYR A 303 26.38 1.24 -1.76
CA TYR A 303 26.33 2.47 -0.96
C TYR A 303 27.47 3.44 -1.29
N GLN A 304 28.71 2.94 -1.34
CA GLN A 304 29.88 3.78 -1.62
C GLN A 304 29.81 4.45 -2.98
N LYS A 305 29.32 3.73 -4.01
CA LYS A 305 29.08 4.28 -5.34
C LYS A 305 27.94 5.31 -5.34
N ALA A 306 26.78 4.98 -4.74
CA ALA A 306 25.65 5.89 -4.67
C ALA A 306 25.99 7.19 -3.92
N PHE A 307 26.72 7.10 -2.82
CA PHE A 307 27.15 8.23 -2.02
C PHE A 307 28.08 9.19 -2.78
N LYS A 308 28.92 8.67 -3.67
CA LYS A 308 29.85 9.50 -4.49
C LYS A 308 29.12 10.46 -5.42
N THR A 309 27.89 10.16 -5.83
CA THR A 309 27.15 11.00 -6.80
C THR A 309 26.93 12.42 -6.28
N ASP A 310 26.50 12.56 -5.03
CA ASP A 310 26.25 13.86 -4.39
C ASP A 310 26.36 13.73 -2.85
N PRO A 311 27.58 13.69 -2.32
CA PRO A 311 27.82 13.54 -0.88
C PRO A 311 27.15 14.65 -0.03
N SER A 312 27.08 15.85 -0.60
CA SER A 312 26.47 17.00 0.07
C SER A 312 24.96 16.82 0.27
N SER A 313 24.24 16.40 -0.76
CA SER A 313 22.80 16.15 -0.67
C SER A 313 22.47 14.88 0.11
N ALA A 314 23.36 13.89 0.14
CA ALA A 314 23.17 12.65 0.90
C ALA A 314 23.11 12.86 2.42
N PHE A 315 23.65 13.98 2.92
CA PHE A 315 23.60 14.31 4.35
C PHE A 315 22.13 14.49 4.82
N GLY A 316 21.73 13.68 5.81
CA GLY A 316 20.36 13.67 6.33
C GLY A 316 19.33 13.10 5.33
N GLY A 317 19.79 12.34 4.32
CA GLY A 317 18.94 11.66 3.37
C GLY A 317 18.38 10.33 3.89
N ILE A 318 17.58 9.70 3.04
CA ILE A 318 17.03 8.35 3.22
C ILE A 318 17.83 7.39 2.35
N ILE A 319 18.24 6.27 2.90
CA ILE A 319 18.97 5.23 2.18
C ILE A 319 18.13 3.96 2.11
N ALA A 320 18.03 3.36 0.92
CA ALA A 320 17.32 2.10 0.72
C ALA A 320 18.18 1.09 -0.04
N PHE A 321 18.07 -0.19 0.36
CA PHE A 321 18.70 -1.34 -0.29
C PHE A 321 17.65 -2.36 -0.75
N ASN A 322 17.90 -3.03 -1.88
CA ASN A 322 17.14 -4.21 -2.30
C ASN A 322 17.69 -5.53 -1.73
N VAL A 323 18.76 -5.48 -0.96
CA VAL A 323 19.42 -6.62 -0.31
C VAL A 323 19.55 -6.38 1.19
N PRO A 324 19.81 -7.41 2.02
CA PRO A 324 20.08 -7.22 3.44
C PRO A 324 21.23 -6.22 3.69
N CYS A 325 21.06 -5.36 4.70
CA CYS A 325 22.12 -4.47 5.17
C CYS A 325 23.01 -5.23 6.17
N ASP A 326 24.25 -5.46 5.79
CA ASP A 326 25.26 -6.13 6.61
C ASP A 326 26.05 -5.15 7.49
N GLY A 327 26.94 -5.70 8.35
CA GLY A 327 27.77 -4.91 9.24
C GLY A 327 28.73 -3.98 8.51
N ALA A 328 29.27 -4.39 7.35
CA ALA A 328 30.21 -3.59 6.57
C ALA A 328 29.53 -2.35 5.95
N ALA A 329 28.33 -2.52 5.38
CA ALA A 329 27.52 -1.41 4.88
C ALA A 329 27.10 -0.48 6.04
N ALA A 330 26.64 -1.05 7.15
CA ALA A 330 26.23 -0.31 8.34
C ALA A 330 27.37 0.57 8.90
N GLU A 331 28.60 0.02 9.01
CA GLU A 331 29.79 0.76 9.46
C GLU A 331 30.10 1.94 8.53
N ALA A 332 30.02 1.76 7.23
CA ALA A 332 30.26 2.83 6.26
C ALA A 332 29.17 3.93 6.37
N ILE A 333 27.90 3.54 6.44
CA ILE A 333 26.75 4.46 6.55
C ILE A 333 26.78 5.22 7.88
N SER A 334 27.23 4.57 8.97
CA SER A 334 27.27 5.18 10.29
C SER A 334 28.17 6.42 10.38
N LYS A 335 29.09 6.61 9.43
CA LYS A 335 30.02 7.75 9.38
C LYS A 335 29.38 9.06 8.93
N GLN A 336 28.17 8.98 8.35
CA GLN A 336 27.40 10.16 7.97
C GLN A 336 26.10 10.30 8.81
N PHE A 337 25.48 11.46 8.71
CA PHE A 337 24.13 11.65 9.24
C PHE A 337 23.11 11.08 8.25
N VAL A 338 22.33 10.10 8.69
CA VAL A 338 21.21 9.49 7.96
C VAL A 338 19.97 9.53 8.83
N GLU A 339 18.81 9.83 8.25
CA GLU A 339 17.55 9.87 9.01
C GLU A 339 16.83 8.52 9.02
N VAL A 340 16.76 7.87 7.86
CA VAL A 340 16.08 6.57 7.70
C VAL A 340 16.94 5.65 6.84
N LEU A 341 17.06 4.42 7.25
CA LEU A 341 17.69 3.33 6.51
C LEU A 341 16.68 2.21 6.30
N ILE A 342 16.51 1.78 5.06
CA ILE A 342 15.52 0.78 4.64
C ILE A 342 16.22 -0.40 4.00
N ALA A 343 15.90 -1.61 4.43
CA ALA A 343 16.40 -2.85 3.83
C ALA A 343 15.40 -4.00 4.00
N PRO A 344 15.49 -5.07 3.20
CA PRO A 344 14.70 -6.28 3.42
C PRO A 344 14.94 -6.94 4.78
N SER A 345 16.17 -6.81 5.31
CA SER A 345 16.54 -7.21 6.67
C SER A 345 17.87 -6.56 7.08
N PHE A 346 18.21 -6.66 8.36
CA PHE A 346 19.45 -6.15 8.94
C PHE A 346 20.16 -7.28 9.67
N SER A 347 21.48 -7.43 9.45
CA SER A 347 22.29 -8.36 10.25
C SER A 347 22.37 -7.90 11.72
N ASP A 348 22.73 -8.79 12.63
CA ASP A 348 22.87 -8.44 14.04
C ASP A 348 24.02 -7.46 14.27
N GLU A 349 25.09 -7.55 13.48
CA GLU A 349 26.19 -6.57 13.47
C GLU A 349 25.70 -5.19 13.03
N ALA A 350 24.88 -5.11 11.97
CA ALA A 350 24.30 -3.85 11.52
C ALA A 350 23.41 -3.20 12.61
N LYS A 351 22.56 -3.98 13.26
CA LYS A 351 21.74 -3.53 14.39
C LYS A 351 22.61 -3.04 15.55
N ALA A 352 23.69 -3.77 15.89
CA ALA A 352 24.60 -3.37 16.97
C ALA A 352 25.31 -2.04 16.67
N ILE A 353 25.75 -1.82 15.42
CA ILE A 353 26.37 -0.56 15.00
C ILE A 353 25.38 0.62 15.15
N PHE A 354 24.15 0.45 14.68
CA PHE A 354 23.14 1.51 14.77
C PHE A 354 22.55 1.68 16.17
N ALA A 355 22.69 0.72 17.09
CA ALA A 355 22.29 0.88 18.49
C ALA A 355 22.97 2.08 19.16
N ALA A 356 24.20 2.43 18.76
CA ALA A 356 24.89 3.65 19.19
C ALA A 356 24.34 4.93 18.54
N LYS A 357 23.51 4.83 17.51
CA LYS A 357 22.92 5.94 16.74
C LYS A 357 21.40 5.95 16.86
N GLN A 358 20.89 6.04 18.07
CA GLN A 358 19.48 5.84 18.43
C GLN A 358 18.46 6.70 17.63
N ASN A 359 18.88 7.78 17.00
CA ASN A 359 18.01 8.64 16.20
C ASN A 359 17.81 8.14 14.77
N VAL A 360 18.63 7.21 14.28
CA VAL A 360 18.47 6.60 12.95
C VAL A 360 17.30 5.64 13.01
N ARG A 361 16.38 5.78 12.06
CA ARG A 361 15.22 4.90 11.94
C ARG A 361 15.60 3.73 11.02
N LEU A 362 15.52 2.52 11.54
CA LEU A 362 15.76 1.30 10.76
C LEU A 362 14.40 0.70 10.38
N LEU A 363 14.13 0.61 9.09
CA LEU A 363 12.89 0.05 8.54
C LEU A 363 13.19 -1.26 7.82
N GLU A 364 12.59 -2.34 8.30
CA GLU A 364 12.62 -3.65 7.65
C GLU A 364 11.35 -3.83 6.84
N ILE A 365 11.50 -4.08 5.53
CA ILE A 365 10.39 -4.26 4.60
C ILE A 365 10.74 -5.42 3.66
N PRO A 366 10.01 -6.54 3.69
CA PRO A 366 10.23 -7.62 2.73
C PRO A 366 10.05 -7.12 1.29
N LEU A 367 10.92 -7.54 0.37
CA LEU A 367 10.78 -7.20 -1.04
C LEU A 367 9.48 -7.76 -1.60
N GLY A 368 8.86 -7.00 -2.50
CA GLY A 368 7.68 -7.40 -3.25
C GLY A 368 7.66 -6.69 -4.60
N THR A 369 7.04 -7.32 -5.60
CA THR A 369 6.95 -6.80 -6.97
C THR A 369 5.61 -6.16 -7.29
N ALA A 370 4.65 -6.22 -6.36
CA ALA A 370 3.32 -5.66 -6.56
C ALA A 370 3.33 -4.12 -6.50
N PHE A 371 2.42 -3.51 -7.25
CA PHE A 371 2.17 -2.06 -7.25
C PHE A 371 0.77 -1.79 -6.68
N ASN A 372 0.58 -0.61 -6.09
CA ASN A 372 -0.75 -0.13 -5.73
C ASN A 372 -1.66 -0.12 -6.97
N ALA A 373 -2.95 -0.35 -6.79
CA ALA A 373 -3.90 -0.35 -7.91
C ALA A 373 -3.98 1.04 -8.56
N PHE A 374 -3.85 2.09 -7.75
CA PHE A 374 -3.95 3.48 -8.19
C PHE A 374 -2.83 4.35 -7.62
N ASP A 375 -2.49 5.37 -8.38
CA ASP A 375 -1.72 6.53 -7.96
C ASP A 375 -2.65 7.75 -7.91
N PHE A 376 -2.54 8.57 -6.85
CA PHE A 376 -3.47 9.65 -6.54
C PHE A 376 -2.78 11.01 -6.48
N LYS A 377 -3.40 12.02 -7.09
CA LYS A 377 -3.00 13.40 -6.90
C LYS A 377 -4.20 14.26 -6.49
N ARG A 378 -4.16 14.80 -5.28
CA ARG A 378 -5.19 15.71 -4.82
C ARG A 378 -5.12 17.03 -5.60
N VAL A 379 -6.28 17.48 -6.08
CA VAL A 379 -6.45 18.79 -6.73
C VAL A 379 -7.57 19.56 -6.03
N GLY A 380 -7.67 20.85 -6.29
CA GLY A 380 -8.72 21.68 -5.68
C GLY A 380 -10.12 21.11 -5.95
N GLY A 381 -10.82 20.63 -4.90
CA GLY A 381 -12.15 20.04 -5.00
C GLY A 381 -12.23 18.65 -5.62
N GLY A 382 -11.13 18.04 -6.06
CA GLY A 382 -11.15 16.75 -6.75
C GLY A 382 -9.95 15.85 -6.47
N LEU A 383 -9.91 14.71 -7.16
CA LEU A 383 -8.85 13.73 -7.10
C LEU A 383 -8.55 13.26 -8.53
N LEU A 384 -7.29 13.37 -8.96
CA LEU A 384 -6.80 12.67 -10.13
C LEU A 384 -6.40 11.26 -9.73
N VAL A 385 -6.85 10.29 -10.50
CA VAL A 385 -6.58 8.87 -10.29
C VAL A 385 -6.01 8.29 -11.57
N GLN A 386 -4.90 7.58 -11.46
CA GLN A 386 -4.26 6.91 -12.60
C GLN A 386 -3.72 5.55 -12.16
N SER A 387 -3.43 4.69 -13.13
CA SER A 387 -2.64 3.49 -12.86
C SER A 387 -1.21 3.88 -12.48
N PRO A 388 -0.50 3.09 -11.66
CA PRO A 388 0.89 3.36 -11.33
C PRO A 388 1.77 3.25 -12.58
N ASP A 389 2.87 4.00 -12.62
CA ASP A 389 3.90 3.81 -13.64
C ASP A 389 4.72 2.55 -13.33
N ALA A 390 4.13 1.38 -13.61
CA ALA A 390 4.72 0.07 -13.34
C ALA A 390 5.60 -0.44 -14.49
N LYS A 391 5.57 0.22 -15.66
CA LYS A 391 6.26 -0.28 -16.85
C LYS A 391 7.78 -0.17 -16.71
N ASN A 392 8.47 -1.31 -16.80
CA ASN A 392 9.90 -1.40 -17.03
C ASN A 392 10.12 -1.82 -18.49
N VAL A 393 10.68 -0.91 -19.29
CA VAL A 393 10.93 -1.16 -20.73
C VAL A 393 12.04 -2.19 -20.86
N LEU A 394 11.77 -3.25 -21.62
CA LEU A 394 12.76 -4.29 -21.92
C LEU A 394 13.69 -3.85 -23.07
N GLN A 395 14.92 -4.35 -23.07
CA GLN A 395 15.87 -4.04 -24.14
C GLN A 395 15.33 -4.40 -25.54
N SER A 396 14.53 -5.47 -25.64
CA SER A 396 13.89 -5.91 -26.88
C SER A 396 12.81 -4.95 -27.43
N GLU A 397 12.28 -4.06 -26.57
CA GLU A 397 11.30 -3.03 -26.95
C GLU A 397 11.97 -1.73 -27.42
N MET A 398 13.29 -1.61 -27.20
CA MET A 398 14.06 -0.41 -27.49
C MET A 398 14.56 -0.41 -28.93
N ARG A 399 14.69 0.80 -29.52
CA ARG A 399 15.18 0.97 -30.89
C ARG A 399 16.42 1.85 -30.89
N VAL A 400 17.54 1.34 -31.41
CA VAL A 400 18.71 2.16 -31.72
C VAL A 400 18.37 3.01 -32.96
N VAL A 401 18.50 4.32 -32.84
CA VAL A 401 18.10 5.29 -33.90
C VAL A 401 19.30 6.03 -34.50
N SER A 402 20.45 6.03 -33.86
CA SER A 402 21.69 6.58 -34.34
C SER A 402 22.44 5.64 -35.28
N GLN A 403 23.35 6.18 -36.11
CA GLN A 403 24.24 5.40 -36.97
C GLN A 403 25.24 4.58 -36.12
N ARG A 404 25.77 5.18 -35.04
CA ARG A 404 26.64 4.48 -34.10
C ARG A 404 25.80 3.56 -33.20
N LEU A 405 26.18 2.30 -33.14
CA LEU A 405 25.58 1.35 -32.22
C LEU A 405 26.19 1.50 -30.83
N PRO A 406 25.42 1.32 -29.75
CA PRO A 406 25.96 1.29 -28.40
C PRO A 406 26.80 0.03 -28.17
N THR A 407 27.85 0.17 -27.38
CA THR A 407 28.56 -0.99 -26.83
C THR A 407 27.70 -1.69 -25.76
N PRO A 408 27.98 -2.94 -25.40
CA PRO A 408 27.28 -3.62 -24.32
C PRO A 408 27.32 -2.86 -22.98
N SER A 409 28.45 -2.21 -22.67
CA SER A 409 28.57 -1.39 -21.44
C SER A 409 27.68 -0.16 -21.51
N GLU A 410 27.68 0.57 -22.62
CA GLU A 410 26.82 1.73 -22.82
C GLU A 410 25.32 1.34 -22.77
N MET A 411 24.95 0.18 -23.31
CA MET A 411 23.60 -0.34 -23.22
C MET A 411 23.19 -0.56 -21.76
N ASN A 412 24.03 -1.22 -20.97
CA ASN A 412 23.78 -1.46 -19.55
C ASN A 412 23.64 -0.13 -18.77
N ASP A 413 24.54 0.82 -19.02
CA ASP A 413 24.50 2.12 -18.35
C ASP A 413 23.29 2.96 -18.79
N MET A 414 22.88 2.91 -20.05
CA MET A 414 21.64 3.56 -20.52
C MET A 414 20.38 2.96 -19.85
N MET A 415 20.31 1.62 -19.75
CA MET A 415 19.19 0.96 -19.08
C MET A 415 19.15 1.29 -17.58
N PHE A 416 20.31 1.34 -16.94
CA PHE A 416 20.42 1.77 -15.54
C PHE A 416 19.95 3.22 -15.38
N ALA A 417 20.47 4.15 -16.19
CA ALA A 417 20.07 5.56 -16.15
C ALA A 417 18.56 5.75 -16.42
N TRP A 418 18.00 4.97 -17.34
CA TRP A 418 16.58 4.98 -17.66
C TRP A 418 15.71 4.60 -16.47
N ARG A 419 16.09 3.55 -15.73
CA ARG A 419 15.41 3.16 -14.48
C ARG A 419 15.46 4.26 -13.43
N VAL A 420 16.61 4.89 -13.26
CA VAL A 420 16.74 6.00 -12.30
C VAL A 420 15.88 7.19 -12.74
N ALA A 421 15.89 7.55 -14.01
CA ALA A 421 15.15 8.72 -14.55
C ALA A 421 13.64 8.63 -14.26
N LYS A 422 13.06 7.44 -14.25
CA LYS A 422 11.66 7.17 -13.88
C LYS A 422 11.30 7.70 -12.47
N PHE A 423 12.25 7.75 -11.54
CA PHE A 423 12.05 8.18 -10.15
C PHE A 423 12.53 9.60 -9.88
N VAL A 424 13.01 10.31 -10.89
CA VAL A 424 13.44 11.71 -10.79
C VAL A 424 12.33 12.63 -11.24
N LYS A 425 12.07 13.68 -10.47
CA LYS A 425 11.05 14.68 -10.85
C LYS A 425 11.38 15.37 -12.18
N SER A 426 10.37 15.47 -13.04
CA SER A 426 10.48 16.10 -14.36
C SER A 426 10.79 17.61 -14.29
N ASN A 427 11.52 18.19 -15.25
CA ASN A 427 12.28 17.45 -16.26
C ASN A 427 13.48 16.75 -15.61
N ALA A 428 13.71 15.48 -15.98
CA ALA A 428 14.79 14.68 -15.43
C ALA A 428 15.91 14.41 -16.45
N ILE A 429 17.15 14.66 -16.05
CA ILE A 429 18.37 14.25 -16.78
C ILE A 429 19.28 13.49 -15.81
N VAL A 430 19.65 12.27 -16.17
CA VAL A 430 20.50 11.39 -15.35
C VAL A 430 21.72 10.95 -16.15
N TYR A 431 22.91 11.36 -15.70
CA TYR A 431 24.17 10.81 -16.20
C TYR A 431 24.61 9.63 -15.35
N CYS A 432 25.11 8.60 -15.99
CA CYS A 432 25.66 7.45 -15.28
C CYS A 432 26.82 6.78 -16.04
N ALA A 433 27.62 6.02 -15.31
CA ALA A 433 28.61 5.09 -15.84
C ALA A 433 28.89 3.98 -14.82
N ASN A 434 29.20 2.78 -15.31
CA ASN A 434 29.58 1.63 -14.49
C ASN A 434 28.56 1.31 -13.36
N GLY A 435 27.27 1.40 -13.69
CA GLY A 435 26.19 1.11 -12.77
C GLY A 435 26.06 2.08 -11.60
N MET A 436 26.51 3.34 -11.75
CA MET A 436 26.29 4.40 -10.76
C MET A 436 25.89 5.72 -11.46
N THR A 437 25.08 6.50 -10.79
CA THR A 437 24.79 7.88 -11.20
C THR A 437 26.01 8.76 -11.02
N LEU A 438 26.25 9.67 -11.95
CA LEU A 438 27.32 10.67 -11.90
C LEU A 438 26.79 12.07 -11.62
N GLY A 439 25.60 12.38 -12.13
CA GLY A 439 24.93 13.64 -11.91
C GLY A 439 23.44 13.51 -12.23
N ILE A 440 22.61 14.12 -11.42
CA ILE A 440 21.15 14.10 -11.55
C ILE A 440 20.62 15.53 -11.55
N GLY A 441 19.92 15.91 -12.62
CA GLY A 441 19.15 17.13 -12.72
C GLY A 441 17.66 16.81 -12.62
N ALA A 442 16.96 17.43 -11.68
CA ALA A 442 15.59 17.13 -11.33
C ALA A 442 14.74 18.40 -11.23
N GLY A 443 13.47 18.32 -11.63
CA GLY A 443 12.46 19.33 -11.31
C GLY A 443 12.66 20.68 -11.97
N GLN A 444 13.38 20.76 -13.09
CA GLN A 444 13.59 22.01 -13.81
C GLN A 444 12.55 22.21 -14.92
N MET A 445 12.20 23.47 -15.20
CA MET A 445 11.25 23.80 -16.26
C MET A 445 11.79 23.50 -17.65
N SER A 446 13.10 23.43 -17.84
CA SER A 446 13.73 23.08 -19.11
C SER A 446 14.69 21.89 -18.95
N ARG A 447 14.80 21.03 -20.00
CA ARG A 447 15.77 19.93 -20.04
C ARG A 447 17.21 20.42 -20.08
N VAL A 448 17.43 21.55 -20.74
CA VAL A 448 18.74 22.20 -20.79
C VAL A 448 19.22 22.55 -19.38
N ASP A 449 18.33 23.09 -18.54
CA ASP A 449 18.69 23.46 -17.17
C ASP A 449 18.89 22.22 -16.29
N SER A 450 18.08 21.17 -16.46
CA SER A 450 18.32 19.88 -15.81
C SER A 450 19.68 19.29 -16.19
N ALA A 451 20.05 19.34 -17.47
CA ALA A 451 21.33 18.84 -17.94
C ALA A 451 22.52 19.64 -17.34
N ARG A 452 22.40 20.96 -17.31
CA ARG A 452 23.40 21.84 -16.67
C ARG A 452 23.52 21.56 -15.18
N MET A 453 22.39 21.45 -14.47
CA MET A 453 22.37 21.16 -13.05
C MET A 453 23.04 19.82 -12.75
N ALA A 454 22.74 18.77 -13.54
CA ALA A 454 23.38 17.47 -13.40
C ALA A 454 24.90 17.56 -13.60
N SER A 455 25.35 18.34 -14.59
CA SER A 455 26.79 18.56 -14.87
C SER A 455 27.49 19.29 -13.72
N ILE A 456 26.89 20.35 -13.19
CA ILE A 456 27.40 21.10 -12.02
C ILE A 456 27.53 20.19 -10.79
N LYS A 457 26.53 19.33 -10.53
CA LYS A 457 26.59 18.39 -9.41
C LYS A 457 27.73 17.38 -9.58
N ALA A 458 27.91 16.84 -10.77
CA ALA A 458 29.00 15.93 -11.07
C ALA A 458 30.38 16.61 -10.84
N GLU A 459 30.55 17.84 -11.35
CA GLU A 459 31.76 18.64 -11.14
C GLU A 459 32.05 18.88 -9.65
N ASN A 460 31.02 19.30 -8.89
CA ASN A 460 31.13 19.52 -7.44
C ASN A 460 31.52 18.24 -6.66
N ALA A 461 31.10 17.07 -7.16
CA ALA A 461 31.48 15.76 -6.61
C ALA A 461 32.83 15.25 -7.10
N GLY A 462 33.52 15.98 -7.99
CA GLY A 462 34.77 15.57 -8.61
C GLY A 462 34.62 14.40 -9.58
N LEU A 463 33.42 14.21 -10.15
CA LEU A 463 33.10 13.15 -11.09
C LEU A 463 33.19 13.64 -12.54
N SER A 464 33.79 12.80 -13.41
CA SER A 464 33.86 13.07 -14.84
C SER A 464 32.63 12.51 -15.56
N LEU A 465 32.00 13.31 -16.40
CA LEU A 465 30.91 12.88 -17.28
C LEU A 465 31.42 12.33 -18.63
N LYS A 466 32.73 12.39 -18.88
CA LYS A 466 33.31 11.91 -20.14
C LYS A 466 33.05 10.43 -20.36
N GLY A 467 32.39 10.10 -21.47
CA GLY A 467 32.05 8.73 -21.84
C GLY A 467 30.84 8.16 -21.08
N SER A 468 30.07 9.00 -20.36
CA SER A 468 28.88 8.56 -19.65
C SER A 468 27.71 8.28 -20.58
N ALA A 469 26.76 7.49 -20.08
CA ALA A 469 25.40 7.41 -20.61
C ALA A 469 24.51 8.49 -19.99
N VAL A 470 23.53 8.98 -20.74
CA VAL A 470 22.53 9.93 -20.24
C VAL A 470 21.13 9.46 -20.56
N ALA A 471 20.22 9.55 -19.58
CA ALA A 471 18.79 9.33 -19.75
C ALA A 471 18.01 10.64 -19.59
N SER A 472 16.98 10.81 -20.42
CA SER A 472 15.98 11.86 -20.31
C SER A 472 14.59 11.23 -20.15
N ASP A 473 13.82 11.64 -19.15
CA ASP A 473 12.49 11.11 -18.81
C ASP A 473 11.45 11.28 -19.93
N ALA A 474 11.67 12.23 -20.84
CA ALA A 474 10.88 12.46 -22.03
C ALA A 474 11.78 12.86 -23.22
N PHE A 475 11.19 13.05 -24.40
CA PHE A 475 11.94 13.41 -25.60
C PHE A 475 12.64 14.78 -25.49
N PHE A 476 13.75 14.94 -26.20
CA PHE A 476 14.35 16.25 -26.43
C PHE A 476 13.51 17.01 -27.44
N PRO A 477 12.91 18.19 -27.09
CA PRO A 477 12.06 18.93 -28.01
C PRO A 477 12.87 19.63 -29.10
N PHE A 478 14.16 19.94 -28.83
CA PHE A 478 15.10 20.62 -29.72
C PHE A 478 16.49 20.02 -29.50
N ARG A 479 17.36 20.18 -30.50
CA ARG A 479 18.72 19.66 -30.45
C ARG A 479 19.59 20.24 -29.32
N ASP A 480 19.29 21.46 -28.87
CA ASP A 480 20.03 22.14 -27.80
C ASP A 480 20.12 21.31 -26.50
N GLY A 481 19.06 20.60 -26.17
CA GLY A 481 19.07 19.69 -25.03
C GLY A 481 20.07 18.55 -25.20
N LEU A 482 20.14 17.95 -26.39
CA LEU A 482 21.10 16.91 -26.71
C LEU A 482 22.52 17.50 -26.80
N ASP A 483 22.70 18.63 -27.44
CA ASP A 483 24.00 19.30 -27.56
C ASP A 483 24.61 19.60 -26.18
N VAL A 484 23.80 20.03 -25.20
CA VAL A 484 24.26 20.30 -23.83
C VAL A 484 24.72 19.03 -23.14
N VAL A 485 23.97 17.92 -23.26
CA VAL A 485 24.36 16.67 -22.57
C VAL A 485 25.61 16.05 -23.21
N VAL A 486 25.77 16.14 -24.51
CA VAL A 486 26.96 15.66 -25.21
C VAL A 486 28.18 16.53 -24.90
N ASN A 487 28.03 17.85 -24.91
CA ASN A 487 29.09 18.78 -24.52
C ASN A 487 29.52 18.59 -23.04
N GLY A 488 28.61 18.13 -22.18
CA GLY A 488 28.91 17.70 -20.83
C GLY A 488 29.75 16.45 -20.74
N GLY A 489 29.83 15.64 -21.82
CA GLY A 489 30.68 14.45 -21.89
C GLY A 489 29.94 13.13 -22.19
N ALA A 490 28.62 13.13 -22.37
CA ALA A 490 27.88 11.90 -22.67
C ALA A 490 28.32 11.30 -24.02
N SER A 491 28.54 9.98 -24.05
CA SER A 491 28.84 9.22 -25.28
C SER A 491 27.62 8.49 -25.83
N CYS A 492 26.57 8.36 -25.06
CA CYS A 492 25.31 7.75 -25.51
C CYS A 492 24.11 8.32 -24.75
N ALA A 493 22.94 8.24 -25.35
CA ALA A 493 21.70 8.80 -24.82
C ALA A 493 20.52 7.85 -24.99
N ILE A 494 19.62 7.84 -24.00
CA ILE A 494 18.36 7.11 -24.03
C ILE A 494 17.21 8.05 -23.69
N GLN A 495 16.16 8.01 -24.50
CA GLN A 495 14.95 8.84 -24.37
C GLN A 495 13.76 8.14 -25.03
N PRO A 496 12.51 8.59 -24.78
CA PRO A 496 11.35 7.95 -25.40
C PRO A 496 11.24 8.12 -26.92
N GLY A 497 11.69 9.23 -27.50
CA GLY A 497 11.31 9.65 -28.85
C GLY A 497 9.86 10.12 -28.90
N GLY A 498 9.32 10.30 -30.12
CA GLY A 498 7.95 10.76 -30.35
C GLY A 498 7.79 12.28 -30.50
N SER A 499 8.88 13.01 -30.66
CA SER A 499 8.86 14.41 -31.02
C SER A 499 8.62 14.59 -32.53
N MET A 500 7.96 15.67 -32.93
CA MET A 500 7.91 16.07 -34.33
C MET A 500 9.30 16.40 -34.91
N ARG A 501 10.32 16.55 -34.07
CA ARG A 501 11.70 16.86 -34.43
C ARG A 501 12.66 15.69 -34.16
N ASP A 502 12.16 14.47 -34.08
CA ASP A 502 13.03 13.30 -33.86
C ASP A 502 14.14 13.18 -34.90
N ASP A 503 13.85 13.50 -36.17
CA ASP A 503 14.87 13.48 -37.23
C ASP A 503 16.01 14.50 -36.99
N GLU A 504 15.70 15.69 -36.46
CA GLU A 504 16.69 16.69 -36.06
C GLU A 504 17.57 16.16 -34.91
N ILE A 505 16.96 15.51 -33.93
CA ILE A 505 17.68 14.95 -32.76
C ILE A 505 18.56 13.78 -33.19
N ILE A 506 18.07 12.91 -34.07
CA ILE A 506 18.84 11.78 -34.62
C ILE A 506 20.03 12.32 -35.45
N ALA A 507 19.80 13.35 -36.27
CA ALA A 507 20.88 13.99 -37.05
C ALA A 507 21.96 14.57 -36.11
N ALA A 508 21.55 15.26 -35.02
CA ALA A 508 22.47 15.80 -34.03
C ALA A 508 23.27 14.68 -33.33
N ALA A 509 22.62 13.56 -32.97
CA ALA A 509 23.30 12.40 -32.38
C ALA A 509 24.37 11.82 -33.34
N ASN A 510 24.07 11.76 -34.65
CA ASN A 510 25.00 11.29 -35.67
C ASN A 510 26.15 12.29 -35.89
N GLU A 511 25.88 13.59 -35.90
CA GLU A 511 26.90 14.63 -35.97
C GLU A 511 27.91 14.54 -34.80
N HIS A 512 27.40 14.29 -33.59
CA HIS A 512 28.21 14.11 -32.41
C HIS A 512 28.87 12.70 -32.31
N GLY A 513 28.49 11.77 -33.17
CA GLY A 513 29.01 10.39 -33.14
C GLY A 513 28.60 9.60 -31.90
N ILE A 514 27.49 9.94 -31.25
CA ILE A 514 26.97 9.23 -30.07
C ILE A 514 25.97 8.14 -30.46
N ALA A 515 25.81 7.12 -29.59
CA ALA A 515 24.72 6.17 -29.72
C ALA A 515 23.45 6.73 -29.09
N MET A 516 22.30 6.53 -29.75
CA MET A 516 21.00 6.95 -29.23
C MET A 516 19.97 5.85 -29.33
N ILE A 517 19.19 5.70 -28.25
CA ILE A 517 18.11 4.72 -28.13
C ILE A 517 16.79 5.44 -27.85
N PHE A 518 15.74 4.98 -28.54
CA PHE A 518 14.35 5.34 -28.23
C PHE A 518 13.65 4.19 -27.52
N THR A 519 12.97 4.51 -26.38
CA THR A 519 12.24 3.53 -25.55
C THR A 519 10.77 3.43 -25.93
N GLY A 520 10.22 4.41 -26.66
CA GLY A 520 8.78 4.50 -26.94
C GLY A 520 7.89 4.73 -25.70
N THR A 521 8.48 4.90 -24.53
CA THR A 521 7.76 5.06 -23.25
C THR A 521 8.33 6.26 -22.51
N ARG A 522 7.45 7.15 -22.04
CA ARG A 522 7.79 8.33 -21.23
C ARG A 522 7.52 8.08 -19.76
N HIS A 523 8.34 8.63 -18.87
CA HIS A 523 8.21 8.52 -17.42
C HIS A 523 8.16 9.89 -16.74
N PHE A 524 7.07 10.64 -16.91
CA PHE A 524 6.90 11.90 -16.17
C PHE A 524 6.55 11.62 -14.70
N ARG A 525 7.21 12.36 -13.80
CA ARG A 525 6.93 12.36 -12.35
C ARG A 525 6.90 13.81 -11.84
N HIS A 526 5.74 14.25 -11.34
CA HIS A 526 5.53 15.62 -10.82
C HIS A 526 5.25 15.64 -9.32
#